data_6f9dea9ccc6805599c36afce2138d3f5
#
_entry.id   6f9dea9ccc6805599c36afce2138d3f5
#
_cell.length_a   1.000
_cell.length_b   1.000
_cell.length_c   1.000
_cell.angle_alpha   90.00
_cell.angle_beta   90.00
_cell.angle_gamma   90.00
#
_symmetry.space_group_name_H-M   'P 1'
#
loop_
_entity.id
_entity.type
_entity.pdbx_description
1 polymer ?
#
loop_
_entity_poly.entity_id
_entity_poly.type
_entity_poly.pdbx_seq_one_letter_code
_entity_poly.pdbx_strand_id
1 'polypeptide(L)'
;IEWWAMPALQISILSGYNIKMSNPLLSLEYETAIESLGGDYFDDVPAADFPQHILRFRNDRLLPQLGLDPQQVTDEHFIEVFGKFHCVRPFLALRYHGYQFNEYNPNLGDGRGFLYGQVRGIDGRLYDFGTKGSGRTPYSRHADGRLTLKGGVREVLAAEALHRLVVRTSRCFSLVETGESL
;
A
#
# COMPACT_ATOMS: atom_id res chain seq x y z
N ILE A 1 -11.04 -19.33 70.28
CA ILE A 1 -11.60 -18.54 69.19
C ILE A 1 -10.43 -18.25 68.25
N GLU A 2 -10.32 -19.09 67.20
CA GLU A 2 -9.24 -19.01 66.21
C GLU A 2 -9.59 -17.96 65.16
N TRP A 3 -8.67 -17.03 64.91
CA TRP A 3 -8.74 -16.06 63.85
C TRP A 3 -8.06 -16.66 62.59
N TRP A 4 -8.84 -16.96 61.55
CA TRP A 4 -8.35 -17.38 60.27
C TRP A 4 -7.73 -16.18 59.51
N ALA A 5 -6.43 -16.23 59.25
CA ALA A 5 -5.73 -15.30 58.37
C ALA A 5 -6.14 -15.56 56.92
N MET A 6 -6.76 -14.59 56.26
CA MET A 6 -6.95 -14.63 54.83
C MET A 6 -5.60 -14.44 54.10
N PRO A 7 -5.30 -15.25 53.10
CA PRO A 7 -4.09 -15.04 52.30
C PRO A 7 -4.23 -13.74 51.51
N ALA A 8 -3.17 -12.93 51.58
CA ALA A 8 -3.06 -11.70 50.80
C ALA A 8 -3.11 -12.04 49.29
N LEU A 9 -4.03 -11.38 48.60
CA LEU A 9 -4.13 -11.48 47.14
C LEU A 9 -2.88 -10.84 46.52
N GLN A 10 -1.97 -11.69 46.05
CA GLN A 10 -0.76 -11.26 45.37
C GLN A 10 -1.15 -10.83 43.95
N ILE A 11 -1.39 -9.53 43.75
CA ILE A 11 -1.58 -8.95 42.43
C ILE A 11 -0.21 -9.01 41.73
N SER A 12 0.00 -10.03 40.92
CA SER A 12 1.08 -10.11 39.97
C SER A 12 0.84 -9.08 38.89
N ILE A 13 1.53 -7.94 38.97
CA ILE A 13 1.61 -6.98 37.89
C ILE A 13 2.40 -7.67 36.78
N LEU A 14 1.68 -8.24 35.83
CA LEU A 14 2.27 -8.67 34.56
C LEU A 14 2.84 -7.43 33.89
N SER A 15 4.14 -7.23 34.05
CA SER A 15 4.97 -6.31 33.28
C SER A 15 4.58 -6.38 31.81
N GLY A 16 4.32 -5.20 31.22
CA GLY A 16 3.75 -5.02 29.89
C GLY A 16 4.43 -5.85 28.81
N TYR A 17 3.76 -6.90 28.40
CA TYR A 17 3.93 -7.40 27.06
C TYR A 17 3.34 -6.33 26.11
N ASN A 18 4.21 -5.54 25.49
CA ASN A 18 3.85 -4.84 24.26
C ASN A 18 3.46 -5.95 23.27
N ILE A 19 2.19 -6.28 23.21
CA ILE A 19 1.63 -7.04 22.09
C ILE A 19 1.75 -6.07 20.93
N LYS A 20 2.82 -6.22 20.14
CA LYS A 20 2.95 -5.54 18.85
C LYS A 20 1.74 -6.01 18.06
N MET A 21 0.67 -5.22 18.03
CA MET A 21 -0.53 -5.53 17.26
C MET A 21 -0.05 -5.75 15.83
N SER A 22 -0.33 -6.93 15.28
CA SER A 22 0.04 -7.24 13.91
C SER A 22 -0.66 -6.23 12.99
N ASN A 23 0.08 -5.68 12.04
CA ASN A 23 -0.46 -4.73 11.08
C ASN A 23 -1.58 -5.39 10.24
N PRO A 24 -2.85 -4.95 10.34
CA PRO A 24 -3.95 -5.58 9.62
C PRO A 24 -3.78 -5.57 8.09
N LEU A 25 -3.08 -4.56 7.55
CA LEU A 25 -2.79 -4.47 6.12
C LEU A 25 -1.79 -5.55 5.67
N LEU A 26 -0.82 -5.92 6.51
CA LEU A 26 0.11 -7.02 6.23
C LEU A 26 -0.55 -8.40 6.40
N SER A 27 -1.64 -8.46 7.15
CA SER A 27 -2.39 -9.69 7.41
C SER A 27 -3.43 -10.01 6.34
N LEU A 28 -3.60 -9.15 5.33
CA LEU A 28 -4.47 -9.41 4.19
C LEU A 28 -3.99 -10.64 3.39
N GLU A 29 -4.92 -11.40 2.87
CA GLU A 29 -4.62 -12.53 1.98
C GLU A 29 -4.28 -12.01 0.58
N TYR A 30 -2.98 -11.87 0.31
CA TYR A 30 -2.49 -11.45 -0.99
C TYR A 30 -2.51 -12.61 -1.99
N GLU A 31 -3.19 -12.41 -3.11
CA GLU A 31 -3.26 -13.38 -4.21
C GLU A 31 -2.10 -13.20 -5.21
N THR A 32 -1.82 -14.26 -5.95
CA THR A 32 -0.77 -14.31 -7.00
C THR A 32 -1.40 -14.37 -8.40
N ALA A 33 -2.44 -13.57 -8.65
CA ALA A 33 -3.17 -13.67 -9.91
C ALA A 33 -2.32 -13.26 -11.12
N ILE A 34 -1.54 -12.17 -11.02
CA ILE A 34 -0.62 -11.73 -12.09
C ILE A 34 0.53 -12.73 -12.25
N GLU A 35 1.13 -13.18 -11.17
CA GLU A 35 2.24 -14.16 -11.21
C GLU A 35 1.80 -15.47 -11.87
N SER A 36 0.54 -15.85 -11.73
CA SER A 36 -0.01 -17.06 -12.36
C SER A 36 -0.05 -17.00 -13.89
N LEU A 37 0.03 -15.78 -14.48
CA LEU A 37 0.08 -15.60 -15.94
C LEU A 37 1.46 -15.90 -16.52
N GLY A 38 2.51 -15.90 -15.70
CA GLY A 38 3.89 -16.15 -16.11
C GLY A 38 4.74 -14.88 -16.25
N GLY A 39 6.06 -15.06 -16.33
CA GLY A 39 7.04 -13.97 -16.30
C GLY A 39 7.05 -13.03 -17.52
N ASP A 40 6.21 -13.25 -18.51
CA ASP A 40 6.08 -12.35 -19.66
C ASP A 40 5.30 -11.06 -19.34
N TYR A 41 4.60 -11.01 -18.19
CA TYR A 41 3.68 -9.94 -17.84
C TYR A 41 4.25 -8.95 -16.82
N PHE A 42 5.38 -9.24 -16.19
CA PHE A 42 5.97 -8.41 -15.15
C PHE A 42 7.47 -8.58 -15.02
N ASP A 43 8.12 -7.64 -14.34
CA ASP A 43 9.48 -7.74 -13.81
C ASP A 43 9.46 -7.54 -12.31
N ASP A 44 10.26 -8.32 -11.57
CA ASP A 44 10.48 -8.12 -10.15
C ASP A 44 11.32 -6.84 -9.94
N VAL A 45 10.83 -5.94 -9.09
CA VAL A 45 11.50 -4.66 -8.84
C VAL A 45 11.55 -4.36 -7.34
N PRO A 46 12.62 -3.73 -6.84
CA PRO A 46 12.65 -3.20 -5.48
C PRO A 46 11.91 -1.86 -5.40
N ALA A 47 11.37 -1.57 -4.23
CA ALA A 47 10.98 -0.21 -3.87
C ALA A 47 12.24 0.66 -3.66
N ALA A 48 12.10 1.96 -3.85
CA ALA A 48 13.14 2.91 -3.46
C ALA A 48 13.15 3.11 -1.94
N ASP A 49 14.33 3.38 -1.40
CA ASP A 49 14.48 3.88 -0.03
C ASP A 49 14.23 5.38 0.00
N PHE A 50 13.50 5.81 1.03
CA PHE A 50 13.13 7.22 1.19
C PHE A 50 13.58 7.77 2.54
N PRO A 51 14.04 9.04 2.61
CA PRO A 51 14.57 9.62 3.85
C PRO A 51 13.48 9.86 4.92
N GLN A 52 12.23 10.06 4.52
CA GLN A 52 11.12 10.31 5.42
C GLN A 52 9.85 9.59 4.94
N HIS A 53 8.91 9.40 5.87
CA HIS A 53 7.64 8.74 5.59
C HIS A 53 6.52 9.48 6.32
N ILE A 54 6.01 10.55 5.71
CA ILE A 54 4.98 11.40 6.30
C ILE A 54 3.65 11.11 5.59
N LEU A 55 2.72 10.49 6.30
CA LEU A 55 1.39 10.22 5.75
C LEU A 55 0.62 11.55 5.57
N ARG A 56 0.28 11.88 4.34
CA ARG A 56 -0.45 13.11 3.99
C ARG A 56 -1.92 12.87 3.69
N PHE A 57 -2.25 11.67 3.30
CA PHE A 57 -3.64 11.27 3.02
C PHE A 57 -3.80 9.77 3.24
N ARG A 58 -4.93 9.37 3.82
CA ARG A 58 -5.41 7.98 3.87
C ARG A 58 -6.90 7.93 3.59
N ASN A 59 -7.35 6.90 2.92
CA ASN A 59 -8.74 6.74 2.53
C ASN A 59 -9.40 5.60 3.30
N ASP A 60 -9.82 5.89 4.53
CA ASP A 60 -10.45 4.91 5.40
C ASP A 60 -11.73 4.31 4.84
N ARG A 61 -12.38 5.00 3.88
CA ARG A 61 -13.60 4.50 3.22
C ARG A 61 -13.38 3.26 2.38
N LEU A 62 -12.13 2.93 2.06
CA LEU A 62 -11.78 1.74 1.29
C LEU A 62 -11.50 0.52 2.18
N LEU A 63 -11.17 0.72 3.45
CA LEU A 63 -10.83 -0.36 4.38
C LEU A 63 -11.95 -1.40 4.55
N PRO A 64 -13.23 -1.01 4.69
CA PRO A 64 -14.31 -2.00 4.79
C PRO A 64 -14.46 -2.89 3.56
N GLN A 65 -14.08 -2.41 2.37
CA GLN A 65 -14.10 -3.23 1.14
C GLN A 65 -13.10 -4.38 1.20
N LEU A 66 -12.05 -4.22 2.02
CA LEU A 66 -11.01 -5.22 2.25
C LEU A 66 -11.30 -6.08 3.50
N GLY A 67 -12.46 -5.89 4.14
CA GLY A 67 -12.81 -6.56 5.39
C GLY A 67 -12.10 -5.99 6.63
N LEU A 68 -11.52 -4.79 6.53
CA LEU A 68 -10.79 -4.15 7.63
C LEU A 68 -11.65 -3.11 8.34
N ASP A 69 -11.55 -3.08 9.68
CA ASP A 69 -12.15 -2.04 10.50
C ASP A 69 -11.23 -0.80 10.49
N PRO A 70 -11.73 0.38 10.02
CA PRO A 70 -10.94 1.60 10.01
C PRO A 70 -10.40 2.02 11.37
N GLN A 71 -11.06 1.65 12.48
CA GLN A 71 -10.62 1.98 13.83
C GLN A 71 -9.40 1.16 14.29
N GLN A 72 -9.14 0.02 13.65
CA GLN A 72 -8.01 -0.86 13.96
C GLN A 72 -6.79 -0.58 13.07
N VAL A 73 -6.94 0.22 12.01
CA VAL A 73 -5.84 0.56 11.11
C VAL A 73 -5.33 1.95 11.45
N THR A 74 -4.08 2.05 11.90
CA THR A 74 -3.43 3.32 12.27
C THR A 74 -2.65 3.94 11.11
N ASP A 75 -2.18 5.18 11.28
CA ASP A 75 -1.30 5.85 10.33
C ASP A 75 0.03 5.12 10.19
N GLU A 76 0.56 4.58 11.29
CA GLU A 76 1.79 3.79 11.31
C GLU A 76 1.64 2.52 10.47
N HIS A 77 0.47 1.87 10.46
CA HIS A 77 0.20 0.72 9.60
C HIS A 77 0.28 1.09 8.11
N PHE A 78 -0.28 2.24 7.71
CA PHE A 78 -0.15 2.74 6.34
C PHE A 78 1.29 3.09 5.99
N ILE A 79 2.02 3.74 6.89
CA ILE A 79 3.43 4.10 6.69
C ILE A 79 4.28 2.83 6.55
N GLU A 80 4.07 1.83 7.39
CA GLU A 80 4.81 0.57 7.33
C GLU A 80 4.63 -0.13 5.98
N VAL A 81 3.40 -0.21 5.49
CA VAL A 81 3.06 -0.94 4.26
C VAL A 81 3.40 -0.12 3.01
N PHE A 82 2.87 1.10 2.91
CA PHE A 82 2.92 1.89 1.67
C PHE A 82 3.97 3.01 1.67
N GLY A 83 4.56 3.31 2.82
CA GLY A 83 5.68 4.23 2.93
C GLY A 83 7.02 3.51 2.92
N LYS A 84 7.19 2.52 3.80
CA LYS A 84 8.40 1.72 3.94
C LYS A 84 8.40 0.46 3.08
N PHE A 85 7.31 0.18 2.41
CA PHE A 85 7.12 -0.96 1.52
C PHE A 85 7.44 -2.31 2.18
N HIS A 86 7.07 -2.48 3.45
CA HIS A 86 7.16 -3.78 4.10
C HIS A 86 6.27 -4.78 3.38
N CYS A 87 6.88 -5.84 2.87
CA CYS A 87 6.21 -6.89 2.11
C CYS A 87 7.02 -8.18 2.22
N VAL A 88 6.36 -9.33 2.12
CA VAL A 88 7.02 -10.65 2.03
C VAL A 88 7.25 -11.10 0.58
N ARG A 89 6.89 -10.28 -0.41
CA ARG A 89 6.97 -10.59 -1.84
C ARG A 89 7.79 -9.53 -2.57
N PRO A 90 8.36 -9.87 -3.75
CA PRO A 90 8.84 -8.85 -4.67
C PRO A 90 7.66 -8.01 -5.18
N PHE A 91 7.93 -6.75 -5.54
CA PHE A 91 6.97 -5.90 -6.22
C PHE A 91 7.06 -6.11 -7.72
N LEU A 92 5.93 -5.96 -8.43
CA LEU A 92 5.84 -6.32 -9.83
C LEU A 92 5.67 -5.07 -10.70
N ALA A 93 6.67 -4.73 -11.51
CA ALA A 93 6.51 -3.75 -12.58
C ALA A 93 5.82 -4.42 -13.77
N LEU A 94 4.57 -4.03 -14.04
CA LEU A 94 3.77 -4.67 -15.07
C LEU A 94 4.25 -4.29 -16.48
N ARG A 95 4.27 -5.28 -17.35
CA ARG A 95 4.56 -5.13 -18.78
C ARG A 95 3.26 -4.97 -19.54
N TYR A 96 3.15 -3.89 -20.26
CA TYR A 96 2.03 -3.63 -21.15
C TYR A 96 2.44 -2.71 -22.27
N HIS A 97 1.58 -2.57 -23.26
CA HIS A 97 1.75 -1.68 -24.39
C HIS A 97 0.54 -0.75 -24.52
N GLY A 98 0.67 0.32 -25.24
CA GLY A 98 -0.42 1.26 -25.44
C GLY A 98 0.00 2.55 -26.12
N TYR A 99 -0.90 3.51 -26.13
CA TYR A 99 -0.68 4.83 -26.72
C TYR A 99 -0.24 5.84 -25.67
N GLN A 100 0.83 6.57 -25.97
CA GLN A 100 1.29 7.70 -25.18
C GLN A 100 1.75 8.82 -26.12
N PHE A 101 1.27 10.05 -25.88
CA PHE A 101 1.56 11.21 -26.74
C PHE A 101 1.20 10.99 -28.22
N ASN A 102 0.07 10.31 -28.48
CA ASN A 102 -0.45 9.92 -29.80
C ASN A 102 0.42 8.90 -30.56
N GLU A 103 1.42 8.30 -29.92
CA GLU A 103 2.25 7.24 -30.49
C GLU A 103 2.01 5.93 -29.77
N TYR A 104 1.97 4.84 -30.55
CA TYR A 104 1.93 3.50 -29.99
C TYR A 104 3.30 3.09 -29.46
N ASN A 105 3.34 2.66 -28.20
CA ASN A 105 4.55 2.16 -27.56
C ASN A 105 4.35 0.69 -27.17
N PRO A 106 5.11 -0.26 -27.77
CA PRO A 106 5.03 -1.67 -27.45
C PRO A 106 5.67 -2.03 -26.10
N ASN A 107 6.45 -1.11 -25.50
CA ASN A 107 7.18 -1.33 -24.25
C ASN A 107 6.84 -0.24 -23.22
N LEU A 108 5.55 0.06 -23.04
CA LEU A 108 5.13 1.14 -22.16
C LEU A 108 5.42 0.83 -20.69
N GLY A 109 4.86 -0.22 -20.14
CA GLY A 109 5.08 -0.75 -18.79
C GLY A 109 4.89 0.25 -17.64
N ASP A 110 5.05 -0.20 -16.42
CA ASP A 110 5.03 0.63 -15.21
C ASP A 110 6.35 1.40 -15.06
N GLY A 111 6.39 2.67 -15.46
CA GLY A 111 7.61 3.47 -15.56
C GLY A 111 8.06 4.16 -14.25
N ARG A 112 7.22 4.23 -13.22
CA ARG A 112 7.53 4.91 -11.93
C ARG A 112 6.72 4.40 -10.76
N GLY A 113 6.42 3.14 -10.77
CA GLY A 113 5.64 2.47 -9.75
C GLY A 113 5.57 0.99 -10.06
N PHE A 114 4.85 0.28 -9.24
CA PHE A 114 4.71 -1.16 -9.34
C PHE A 114 3.40 -1.61 -8.69
N LEU A 115 2.99 -2.81 -8.99
CA LEU A 115 1.98 -3.53 -8.26
C LEU A 115 2.57 -4.00 -6.92
N TYR A 116 2.05 -3.48 -5.81
CA TYR A 116 2.42 -3.91 -4.46
C TYR A 116 1.84 -5.30 -4.16
N GLY A 117 0.63 -5.57 -4.59
CA GLY A 117 -0.05 -6.84 -4.41
C GLY A 117 -1.52 -6.78 -4.83
N GLN A 118 -2.15 -7.93 -4.79
CA GLN A 118 -3.55 -8.12 -5.16
C GLN A 118 -4.32 -8.74 -4.00
N VAL A 119 -5.49 -8.21 -3.67
CA VAL A 119 -6.31 -8.67 -2.55
C VAL A 119 -7.75 -8.81 -3.00
N ARG A 120 -8.39 -9.90 -2.60
CA ARG A 120 -9.82 -10.08 -2.84
C ARG A 120 -10.64 -9.36 -1.76
N GLY A 121 -11.49 -8.43 -2.20
CA GLY A 121 -12.39 -7.73 -1.31
C GLY A 121 -13.57 -8.60 -0.85
N ILE A 122 -14.32 -8.09 0.13
CA ILE A 122 -15.53 -8.77 0.64
C ILE A 122 -16.64 -8.93 -0.40
N ASP A 123 -16.59 -8.14 -1.47
CA ASP A 123 -17.48 -8.22 -2.62
C ASP A 123 -17.04 -9.28 -3.66
N GLY A 124 -15.99 -10.05 -3.37
CA GLY A 124 -15.41 -11.06 -4.23
C GLY A 124 -14.56 -10.55 -5.40
N ARG A 125 -14.41 -9.22 -5.55
CA ARG A 125 -13.57 -8.62 -6.60
C ARG A 125 -12.10 -8.64 -6.19
N LEU A 126 -11.23 -8.85 -7.18
CA LEU A 126 -9.79 -8.69 -7.00
C LEU A 126 -9.43 -7.21 -7.16
N TYR A 127 -8.71 -6.68 -6.18
CA TYR A 127 -8.22 -5.31 -6.15
C TYR A 127 -6.69 -5.29 -6.24
N ASP A 128 -6.18 -4.45 -7.12
CA ASP A 128 -4.76 -4.19 -7.28
C ASP A 128 -4.33 -3.02 -6.41
N PHE A 129 -3.30 -3.20 -5.60
CA PHE A 129 -2.60 -2.12 -4.93
C PHE A 129 -1.43 -1.65 -5.80
N GLY A 130 -1.71 -0.71 -6.70
CA GLY A 130 -0.68 -0.07 -7.51
C GLY A 130 -0.05 1.11 -6.78
N THR A 131 1.24 1.32 -7.01
CA THR A 131 2.00 2.46 -6.46
C THR A 131 2.40 3.43 -7.57
N LYS A 132 2.74 4.68 -7.18
CA LYS A 132 3.21 5.69 -8.12
C LYS A 132 4.23 6.60 -7.46
N GLY A 133 5.41 6.70 -8.04
CA GLY A 133 6.54 7.44 -7.47
C GLY A 133 7.43 6.60 -6.54
N SER A 134 7.23 5.29 -6.51
CA SER A 134 7.83 4.36 -5.54
C SER A 134 9.18 3.77 -5.96
N GLY A 135 9.67 4.11 -7.15
CA GLY A 135 10.98 3.68 -7.60
C GLY A 135 11.13 3.53 -9.10
N ARG A 136 12.35 3.24 -9.51
CA ARG A 136 12.68 2.91 -10.90
C ARG A 136 12.26 1.50 -11.23
N THR A 137 11.88 1.33 -12.50
CA THR A 137 11.58 0.04 -13.12
C THR A 137 12.33 -0.06 -14.44
N PRO A 138 12.34 -1.21 -15.12
CA PRO A 138 12.87 -1.34 -16.46
C PRO A 138 12.23 -0.37 -17.49
N TYR A 139 11.02 0.13 -17.20
CA TYR A 139 10.23 1.00 -18.07
C TYR A 139 10.37 2.50 -17.76
N SER A 140 11.25 2.89 -16.85
CA SER A 140 11.42 4.30 -16.43
C SER A 140 12.01 5.22 -17.50
N ARG A 141 12.55 4.69 -18.59
CA ARG A 141 13.07 5.46 -19.73
C ARG A 141 14.03 6.58 -19.30
N HIS A 142 15.00 6.25 -18.44
CA HIS A 142 15.99 7.15 -17.84
C HIS A 142 15.44 8.13 -16.76
N ALA A 143 14.14 8.13 -16.46
CA ALA A 143 13.57 8.90 -15.36
C ALA A 143 13.94 8.29 -13.99
N ASP A 144 13.75 9.07 -12.94
CA ASP A 144 14.10 8.70 -11.55
C ASP A 144 13.09 7.77 -10.88
N GLY A 145 11.92 7.55 -11.49
CA GLY A 145 10.84 6.75 -10.91
C GLY A 145 10.10 7.46 -9.77
N ARG A 146 10.25 8.77 -9.65
CA ARG A 146 9.64 9.58 -8.59
C ARG A 146 8.35 10.28 -9.02
N LEU A 147 7.60 10.73 -8.04
CA LEU A 147 6.43 11.60 -8.20
C LEU A 147 6.55 12.75 -7.20
N THR A 148 6.47 13.99 -7.67
CA THR A 148 6.46 15.15 -6.77
C THR A 148 5.24 15.10 -5.85
N LEU A 149 5.34 15.67 -4.64
CA LEU A 149 4.19 15.78 -3.73
C LEU A 149 2.99 16.47 -4.41
N LYS A 150 3.24 17.54 -5.17
CA LYS A 150 2.22 18.21 -6.00
C LYS A 150 1.55 17.25 -6.98
N GLY A 151 2.32 16.37 -7.62
CA GLY A 151 1.81 15.32 -8.50
C GLY A 151 0.91 14.34 -7.74
N GLY A 152 1.35 13.87 -6.58
CA GLY A 152 0.59 12.98 -5.71
C GLY A 152 -0.73 13.58 -5.24
N VAL A 153 -0.74 14.84 -4.80
CA VAL A 153 -1.98 15.56 -4.44
C VAL A 153 -2.95 15.63 -5.63
N ARG A 154 -2.45 15.88 -6.85
CA ARG A 154 -3.29 15.89 -8.05
C ARG A 154 -3.88 14.52 -8.37
N GLU A 155 -3.14 13.44 -8.17
CA GLU A 155 -3.67 12.06 -8.33
C GLU A 155 -4.82 11.81 -7.35
N VAL A 156 -4.65 12.19 -6.07
CA VAL A 156 -5.72 12.06 -5.05
C VAL A 156 -6.97 12.83 -5.48
N LEU A 157 -6.82 14.12 -5.81
CA LEU A 157 -7.95 14.99 -6.16
C LEU A 157 -8.67 14.49 -7.42
N ALA A 158 -7.93 14.12 -8.46
CA ALA A 158 -8.50 13.63 -9.70
C ALA A 158 -9.24 12.30 -9.52
N ALA A 159 -8.63 11.33 -8.83
CA ALA A 159 -9.24 10.03 -8.58
C ALA A 159 -10.54 10.15 -7.78
N GLU A 160 -10.54 10.93 -6.69
CA GLU A 160 -11.71 11.11 -5.84
C GLU A 160 -12.81 11.95 -6.55
N ALA A 161 -12.44 12.96 -7.35
CA ALA A 161 -13.40 13.73 -8.14
C ALA A 161 -14.07 12.86 -9.21
N LEU A 162 -13.31 12.10 -9.99
CA LEU A 162 -13.85 11.19 -11.01
C LEU A 162 -14.75 10.12 -10.38
N HIS A 163 -14.36 9.57 -9.25
CA HIS A 163 -15.21 8.62 -8.53
C HIS A 163 -16.54 9.24 -8.11
N ARG A 164 -16.54 10.49 -7.61
CA ARG A 164 -17.76 11.22 -7.24
C ARG A 164 -18.67 11.51 -8.44
N LEU A 165 -18.07 11.66 -9.61
CA LEU A 165 -18.78 11.80 -10.88
C LEU A 165 -19.22 10.45 -11.48
N VAL A 166 -19.12 9.37 -10.75
CA VAL A 166 -19.47 7.99 -11.17
C VAL A 166 -18.67 7.53 -12.40
N VAL A 167 -17.49 8.12 -12.62
CA VAL A 167 -16.55 7.66 -13.63
C VAL A 167 -15.77 6.49 -13.03
N ARG A 168 -15.68 5.37 -13.77
CA ARG A 168 -14.86 4.23 -13.37
C ARG A 168 -13.39 4.62 -13.39
N THR A 169 -12.76 4.64 -12.21
CA THR A 169 -11.37 5.05 -12.03
C THR A 169 -10.73 4.26 -10.88
N SER A 170 -9.40 4.28 -10.81
CA SER A 170 -8.68 3.84 -9.61
C SER A 170 -9.01 4.78 -8.43
N ARG A 171 -8.92 4.24 -7.22
CA ARG A 171 -9.10 5.02 -5.99
C ARG A 171 -7.74 5.26 -5.34
N CYS A 172 -7.53 6.44 -4.81
CA CYS A 172 -6.33 6.69 -4.03
C CYS A 172 -6.50 6.15 -2.62
N PHE A 173 -5.60 5.26 -2.18
CA PHE A 173 -5.66 4.65 -0.86
C PHE A 173 -4.85 5.43 0.17
N SER A 174 -3.64 5.87 -0.21
CA SER A 174 -2.80 6.73 0.63
C SER A 174 -1.89 7.64 -0.20
N LEU A 175 -1.38 8.68 0.43
CA LEU A 175 -0.32 9.55 -0.08
C LEU A 175 0.72 9.74 1.02
N VAL A 176 1.95 9.36 0.74
CA VAL A 176 3.09 9.50 1.66
C VAL A 176 4.10 10.47 1.05
N GLU A 177 4.48 11.49 1.83
CA GLU A 177 5.59 12.38 1.49
C GLU A 177 6.90 11.78 1.96
N THR A 178 7.91 11.81 1.09
CA THR A 178 9.16 11.09 1.27
C THR A 178 10.32 11.96 1.74
N GLY A 179 10.15 13.28 1.76
CA GLY A 179 11.21 14.23 2.15
C GLY A 179 12.35 14.38 1.14
N GLU A 180 12.27 13.71 -0.02
CA GLU A 180 13.21 13.96 -1.12
C GLU A 180 12.93 15.33 -1.75
N SER A 181 14.01 16.04 -2.11
CA SER A 181 13.93 17.24 -2.95
C SER A 181 14.04 16.79 -4.41
N LEU A 182 13.01 17.05 -5.20
CA LEU A 182 12.92 16.71 -6.62
C LEU A 182 12.99 17.99 -7.46
#